data_5f48ddc1d0ce330cf40642acc566066f
#
_entry.id   5f48ddc1d0ce330cf40642acc566066f
#
_cell.length_a   1.000
_cell.length_b   1.000
_cell.length_c   1.000
_cell.angle_alpha   90.00
_cell.angle_beta   90.00
_cell.angle_gamma   90.00
#
_symmetry.space_group_name_H-M   'P 1'
#
loop_
_entity.id
_entity.type
_entity.pdbx_description
1 polymer ?
#
loop_
_entity_poly.entity_id
_entity_poly.type
_entity_poly.pdbx_seq_one_letter_code
_entity_poly.pdbx_strand_id
1 'polypeptide(L)'
;FKQKTAYEISACLVGSEMCIRDSLFTVSNSSIKEIYEDGDKLVYQFNDTMKMSTYLVAFIMGPFEATNEVDVDGTPLRIVYPEGKGELAKFALEVGEFALKYFSDYFGRPYPGDKLDMIAIPDFASGAMENLGCITYREALLLVNENNATQGELTRIADVICHEIAHMWFGDLVTMKWWNGIWLNEAFATFMATKAVDVFNKDWKRWVQFGIERSAAFDVDSLHSTRPIEFEVISPDDASAMFDLLTYEKGGAVLRMLEQYVGEDKFRDGIRSYLKKHEFSNTETSDLWDSIEEFSSIPVRETMNTWIFQPGYPRLKFK
;
A
#
# COMPACT_ATOMS: atom_id res chain seq x y z
N PHE A 1 3.84 19.56 -21.78
CA PHE A 1 3.69 19.48 -20.32
C PHE A 1 4.94 20.11 -19.70
N LYS A 2 4.82 21.25 -19.02
CA LYS A 2 5.88 21.78 -18.17
C LYS A 2 5.86 20.98 -16.87
N GLN A 3 6.95 20.30 -16.58
CA GLN A 3 7.21 19.67 -15.29
C GLN A 3 7.15 20.76 -14.20
N LYS A 4 6.11 20.76 -13.38
CA LYS A 4 6.10 21.52 -12.14
C LYS A 4 6.84 20.69 -11.09
N THR A 5 7.69 21.35 -10.31
CA THR A 5 8.46 20.71 -9.25
C THR A 5 7.54 20.15 -8.16
N ALA A 6 7.93 19.08 -7.50
CA ALA A 6 7.17 18.41 -6.42
C ALA A 6 6.69 19.37 -5.30
N TYR A 7 7.31 20.52 -5.16
CA TYR A 7 6.95 21.56 -4.20
C TYR A 7 5.67 22.35 -4.54
N GLU A 8 5.28 22.39 -5.82
CA GLU A 8 4.08 23.12 -6.28
C GLU A 8 2.82 22.23 -6.32
N ILE A 9 2.95 20.93 -6.06
CA ILE A 9 1.87 19.95 -6.21
C ILE A 9 1.30 19.53 -4.84
N SER A 10 1.73 20.15 -3.75
CA SER A 10 1.19 19.91 -2.40
C SER A 10 -0.15 20.61 -2.13
N ALA A 11 -0.76 21.20 -3.14
CA ALA A 11 -2.15 21.65 -3.06
C ALA A 11 -3.06 20.44 -3.28
N CYS A 12 -4.04 20.25 -2.39
CA CYS A 12 -5.16 19.36 -2.64
C CYS A 12 -5.60 19.48 -4.10
N LEU A 13 -5.84 18.35 -4.77
CA LEU A 13 -6.56 18.39 -6.03
C LEU A 13 -7.94 18.95 -5.72
N VAL A 14 -8.11 20.23 -6.01
CA VAL A 14 -9.41 20.89 -5.88
C VAL A 14 -10.27 20.35 -7.01
N GLY A 15 -11.28 19.55 -6.66
CA GLY A 15 -12.32 19.01 -7.52
C GLY A 15 -11.85 18.54 -8.89
N SER A 16 -11.67 17.24 -9.10
CA SER A 16 -11.56 16.71 -10.47
C SER A 16 -12.93 16.65 -11.11
N GLU A 17 -13.03 17.08 -12.38
CA GLU A 17 -14.23 16.96 -13.20
C GLU A 17 -13.97 16.02 -14.36
N MET A 18 -14.90 15.09 -14.60
CA MET A 18 -14.83 14.14 -15.71
C MET A 18 -16.12 14.25 -16.55
N CYS A 19 -15.98 14.60 -17.83
CA CYS A 19 -17.07 14.71 -18.78
C CYS A 19 -17.12 13.46 -19.65
N ILE A 20 -18.21 12.69 -19.59
CA ILE A 20 -18.36 11.43 -20.30
C ILE A 20 -19.67 11.35 -21.05
N ARG A 21 -19.77 10.46 -22.04
CA ARG A 21 -21.05 10.01 -22.58
C ARG A 21 -21.78 9.16 -21.57
N ASP A 22 -23.11 9.24 -21.53
CA ASP A 22 -23.91 8.55 -20.52
C ASP A 22 -23.68 7.01 -20.55
N SER A 23 -23.99 6.33 -19.45
CA SER A 23 -23.91 4.89 -19.20
C SER A 23 -22.56 4.30 -18.72
N LEU A 24 -21.47 5.05 -18.58
CA LEU A 24 -20.23 4.50 -18.06
C LEU A 24 -20.10 4.72 -16.54
N PHE A 25 -19.70 3.67 -15.84
CA PHE A 25 -19.34 3.76 -14.43
C PHE A 25 -18.11 4.65 -14.26
N THR A 26 -18.13 5.56 -13.28
CA THR A 26 -17.09 6.56 -13.10
C THR A 26 -16.70 6.65 -11.62
N VAL A 27 -15.41 6.60 -11.34
CA VAL A 27 -14.85 6.65 -9.98
C VAL A 27 -13.49 7.35 -9.99
N SER A 28 -13.18 8.03 -8.87
CA SER A 28 -11.91 8.69 -8.62
C SER A 28 -11.52 8.56 -7.13
N ASN A 29 -10.49 9.27 -6.69
CA ASN A 29 -9.95 9.19 -5.34
C ASN A 29 -10.95 9.53 -4.22
N SER A 30 -11.90 10.43 -4.46
CA SER A 30 -12.92 10.84 -3.49
C SER A 30 -14.33 10.45 -3.95
N SER A 31 -15.29 10.60 -3.06
CA SER A 31 -16.71 10.42 -3.37
C SER A 31 -17.23 11.48 -4.35
N ILE A 32 -18.28 11.13 -5.07
CA ILE A 32 -18.95 12.04 -6.00
C ILE A 32 -19.65 13.15 -5.21
N LYS A 33 -19.36 14.38 -5.56
CA LYS A 33 -20.01 15.58 -4.99
C LYS A 33 -21.32 15.88 -5.70
N GLU A 34 -21.30 15.88 -7.04
CA GLU A 34 -22.48 16.10 -7.86
C GLU A 34 -22.30 15.51 -9.26
N ILE A 35 -23.42 15.25 -9.93
CA ILE A 35 -23.47 14.83 -11.34
C ILE A 35 -24.43 15.78 -12.05
N TYR A 36 -24.00 16.36 -13.17
CA TYR A 36 -24.83 17.26 -13.96
C TYR A 36 -24.59 17.10 -15.45
N GLU A 37 -25.54 17.58 -16.28
CA GLU A 37 -25.46 17.54 -17.73
C GLU A 37 -24.76 18.81 -18.26
N ASP A 38 -23.84 18.62 -19.23
CA ASP A 38 -23.23 19.69 -20.02
C ASP A 38 -23.31 19.30 -21.52
N GLY A 39 -24.30 19.80 -22.20
CA GLY A 39 -24.60 19.43 -23.59
C GLY A 39 -25.04 17.97 -23.72
N ASP A 40 -24.24 17.17 -24.40
CA ASP A 40 -24.44 15.71 -24.62
C ASP A 40 -23.62 14.85 -23.65
N LYS A 41 -23.06 15.44 -22.60
CA LYS A 41 -22.17 14.77 -21.64
C LYS A 41 -22.71 14.84 -20.23
N LEU A 42 -22.41 13.82 -19.43
CA LEU A 42 -22.53 13.84 -17.99
C LEU A 42 -21.19 14.30 -17.39
N VAL A 43 -21.25 15.24 -16.46
CA VAL A 43 -20.09 15.72 -15.70
C VAL A 43 -20.19 15.15 -14.30
N TYR A 44 -19.14 14.43 -13.88
CA TYR A 44 -18.97 13.93 -12.53
C TYR A 44 -17.98 14.84 -11.80
N GLN A 45 -18.45 15.57 -10.82
CA GLN A 45 -17.62 16.37 -9.93
C GLN A 45 -17.38 15.58 -8.64
N PHE A 46 -16.11 15.42 -8.27
CA PHE A 46 -15.71 14.73 -7.04
C PHE A 46 -15.42 15.71 -5.92
N ASN A 47 -15.52 15.24 -4.67
CA ASN A 47 -15.09 16.00 -3.51
C ASN A 47 -13.56 16.21 -3.53
N ASP A 48 -13.09 17.20 -2.78
CA ASP A 48 -11.67 17.42 -2.59
C ASP A 48 -11.05 16.23 -1.82
N THR A 49 -9.87 15.77 -2.24
CA THR A 49 -9.11 14.76 -1.51
C THR A 49 -8.45 15.38 -0.28
N MET A 50 -7.99 14.55 0.66
CA MET A 50 -6.97 14.99 1.59
C MET A 50 -5.70 15.40 0.83
N LYS A 51 -4.79 16.12 1.49
CA LYS A 51 -3.45 16.39 0.93
C LYS A 51 -2.72 15.07 0.67
N MET A 52 -2.37 14.83 -0.58
CA MET A 52 -1.69 13.60 -1.02
C MET A 52 -0.66 13.87 -2.11
N SER A 53 0.22 12.90 -2.37
CA SER A 53 1.14 12.93 -3.51
C SER A 53 0.41 12.75 -4.83
N THR A 54 0.92 13.40 -5.89
CA THR A 54 0.27 13.35 -7.20
C THR A 54 0.36 12.02 -7.91
N TYR A 55 1.28 11.14 -7.54
CA TYR A 55 1.34 9.79 -8.11
C TYR A 55 0.15 8.91 -7.68
N LEU A 56 -0.57 9.29 -6.62
CA LEU A 56 -1.75 8.61 -6.10
C LEU A 56 -3.05 8.96 -6.85
N VAL A 57 -3.01 9.95 -7.74
CA VAL A 57 -4.19 10.38 -8.50
C VAL A 57 -4.64 9.27 -9.44
N ALA A 58 -5.93 8.91 -9.32
CA ALA A 58 -6.56 7.96 -10.23
C ALA A 58 -7.96 8.43 -10.62
N PHE A 59 -8.36 8.09 -11.82
CA PHE A 59 -9.73 8.13 -12.29
C PHE A 59 -9.98 6.97 -13.23
N ILE A 60 -11.10 6.31 -13.05
CA ILE A 60 -11.49 5.14 -13.82
C ILE A 60 -12.87 5.39 -14.42
N MET A 61 -13.01 5.00 -15.67
CA MET A 61 -14.27 5.09 -16.42
C MET A 61 -14.38 3.89 -17.36
N GLY A 62 -15.54 3.23 -17.35
CA GLY A 62 -15.74 2.07 -18.23
C GLY A 62 -17.02 1.31 -17.92
N PRO A 63 -17.22 0.17 -18.59
CA PRO A 63 -18.33 -0.75 -18.36
C PRO A 63 -18.06 -1.57 -17.09
N PHE A 64 -18.23 -0.94 -15.94
CA PHE A 64 -18.05 -1.54 -14.64
C PHE A 64 -19.35 -1.61 -13.87
N GLU A 65 -19.40 -2.51 -12.91
CA GLU A 65 -20.38 -2.63 -11.85
C GLU A 65 -19.69 -2.55 -10.50
N ALA A 66 -20.44 -2.41 -9.43
CA ALA A 66 -19.89 -2.42 -8.08
C ALA A 66 -20.73 -3.28 -7.14
N THR A 67 -20.12 -3.82 -6.10
CA THR A 67 -20.87 -4.41 -4.98
C THR A 67 -21.68 -3.33 -4.25
N ASN A 68 -22.63 -3.75 -3.43
CA ASN A 68 -23.18 -2.85 -2.42
C ASN A 68 -22.05 -2.36 -1.51
N GLU A 69 -22.18 -1.14 -1.04
CA GLU A 69 -21.24 -0.57 -0.05
C GLU A 69 -21.41 -1.29 1.31
N VAL A 70 -20.27 -1.59 1.92
CA VAL A 70 -20.18 -2.06 3.31
C VAL A 70 -19.58 -0.93 4.14
N ASP A 71 -20.24 -0.55 5.22
CA ASP A 71 -19.70 0.43 6.15
C ASP A 71 -18.69 -0.24 7.08
N VAL A 72 -17.44 0.25 7.05
CA VAL A 72 -16.37 -0.18 7.94
C VAL A 72 -15.98 1.00 8.84
N ASP A 73 -16.55 1.04 10.03
CA ASP A 73 -16.32 2.08 11.04
C ASP A 73 -16.50 3.52 10.48
N GLY A 74 -17.51 3.71 9.64
CA GLY A 74 -17.84 4.99 8.98
C GLY A 74 -17.19 5.20 7.61
N THR A 75 -16.45 4.23 7.10
CA THR A 75 -15.84 4.27 5.76
C THR A 75 -16.61 3.36 4.81
N PRO A 76 -17.26 3.89 3.75
CA PRO A 76 -17.86 3.07 2.71
C PRO A 76 -16.79 2.30 1.94
N LEU A 77 -16.91 1.00 1.87
CA LEU A 77 -16.03 0.08 1.12
C LEU A 77 -16.85 -0.67 0.07
N ARG A 78 -16.34 -0.77 -1.15
CA ARG A 78 -16.92 -1.62 -2.22
C ARG A 78 -15.87 -2.12 -3.18
N ILE A 79 -16.25 -3.17 -3.93
CA ILE A 79 -15.45 -3.71 -5.02
C ILE A 79 -16.07 -3.25 -6.33
N VAL A 80 -15.25 -2.68 -7.22
CA VAL A 80 -15.62 -2.29 -8.59
C VAL A 80 -15.00 -3.30 -9.55
N TYR A 81 -15.79 -3.81 -10.48
CA TYR A 81 -15.40 -4.91 -11.38
C TYR A 81 -16.02 -4.76 -12.76
N PRO A 82 -15.44 -5.36 -13.82
CA PRO A 82 -16.06 -5.41 -15.16
C PRO A 82 -17.41 -6.10 -15.11
N GLU A 83 -18.37 -5.60 -15.90
CA GLU A 83 -19.75 -6.13 -15.96
C GLU A 83 -19.82 -7.66 -15.97
N GLY A 84 -20.74 -8.22 -15.19
CA GLY A 84 -21.00 -9.66 -15.09
C GLY A 84 -20.04 -10.45 -14.22
N LYS A 85 -19.09 -9.82 -13.46
CA LYS A 85 -18.12 -10.51 -12.60
C LYS A 85 -18.38 -10.39 -11.10
N GLY A 86 -19.55 -9.91 -10.69
CA GLY A 86 -19.89 -9.64 -9.29
C GLY A 86 -19.74 -10.82 -8.35
N GLU A 87 -20.05 -12.04 -8.79
CA GLU A 87 -19.92 -13.26 -7.99
C GLU A 87 -18.46 -13.57 -7.56
N LEU A 88 -17.48 -12.98 -8.25
CA LEU A 88 -16.07 -13.16 -7.96
C LEU A 88 -15.51 -12.14 -6.93
N ALA A 89 -16.30 -11.13 -6.57
CA ALA A 89 -15.85 -10.01 -5.72
C ALA A 89 -15.97 -10.30 -4.22
N LYS A 90 -16.66 -11.37 -3.82
CA LYS A 90 -17.02 -11.65 -2.43
C LYS A 90 -15.79 -11.79 -1.52
N PHE A 91 -14.82 -12.58 -1.90
CA PHE A 91 -13.58 -12.77 -1.12
C PHE A 91 -12.79 -11.48 -0.94
N ALA A 92 -12.69 -10.67 -2.00
CA ALA A 92 -12.03 -9.38 -1.94
C ALA A 92 -12.71 -8.42 -0.95
N LEU A 93 -14.05 -8.41 -0.92
CA LEU A 93 -14.83 -7.59 0.01
C LEU A 93 -14.58 -8.02 1.46
N GLU A 94 -14.58 -9.33 1.74
CA GLU A 94 -14.32 -9.89 3.08
C GLU A 94 -12.90 -9.53 3.57
N VAL A 95 -11.87 -9.70 2.73
CA VAL A 95 -10.50 -9.34 3.07
C VAL A 95 -10.34 -7.83 3.23
N GLY A 96 -10.97 -7.03 2.37
CA GLY A 96 -10.93 -5.56 2.44
C GLY A 96 -11.54 -5.02 3.72
N GLU A 97 -12.71 -5.52 4.12
CA GLU A 97 -13.37 -5.18 5.39
C GLU A 97 -12.47 -5.51 6.59
N PHE A 98 -11.93 -6.72 6.60
CA PHE A 98 -11.00 -7.14 7.66
C PHE A 98 -9.76 -6.24 7.71
N ALA A 99 -9.10 -6.02 6.57
CA ALA A 99 -7.84 -5.28 6.50
C ALA A 99 -8.02 -3.81 6.93
N LEU A 100 -9.08 -3.16 6.46
CA LEU A 100 -9.37 -1.76 6.79
C LEU A 100 -9.57 -1.58 8.30
N LYS A 101 -10.33 -2.48 8.93
CA LYS A 101 -10.53 -2.48 10.38
C LYS A 101 -9.24 -2.82 11.14
N TYR A 102 -8.54 -3.88 10.73
CA TYR A 102 -7.31 -4.32 11.37
C TYR A 102 -6.24 -3.22 11.39
N PHE A 103 -6.05 -2.52 10.28
CA PHE A 103 -5.04 -1.46 10.21
C PHE A 103 -5.46 -0.20 10.95
N SER A 104 -6.74 0.19 10.91
CA SER A 104 -7.25 1.29 11.74
C SER A 104 -6.98 1.05 13.22
N ASP A 105 -7.22 -0.17 13.70
CA ASP A 105 -6.96 -0.57 15.09
C ASP A 105 -5.46 -0.65 15.39
N TYR A 106 -4.67 -1.29 14.53
CA TYR A 106 -3.24 -1.46 14.72
C TYR A 106 -2.50 -0.10 14.76
N PHE A 107 -2.79 0.77 13.84
CA PHE A 107 -2.20 2.10 13.78
C PHE A 107 -2.80 3.11 14.77
N GLY A 108 -3.95 2.78 15.37
CA GLY A 108 -4.66 3.69 16.26
C GLY A 108 -5.13 4.97 15.56
N ARG A 109 -5.34 4.89 14.26
CA ARG A 109 -5.73 5.99 13.39
C ARG A 109 -6.76 5.48 12.37
N PRO A 110 -7.97 6.08 12.31
CA PRO A 110 -8.96 5.74 11.29
C PRO A 110 -8.39 5.90 9.88
N TYR A 111 -8.98 5.20 8.93
CA TYR A 111 -8.70 5.39 7.50
C TYR A 111 -8.82 6.88 7.13
N PRO A 112 -7.85 7.45 6.38
CA PRO A 112 -7.81 8.90 6.15
C PRO A 112 -8.69 9.39 5.01
N GLY A 113 -9.22 8.51 4.16
CA GLY A 113 -10.09 8.86 3.02
C GLY A 113 -11.57 8.94 3.40
N ASP A 114 -12.40 9.39 2.48
CA ASP A 114 -13.85 9.51 2.63
C ASP A 114 -14.61 8.25 2.15
N LYS A 115 -13.96 7.38 1.38
CA LYS A 115 -14.45 6.08 0.90
C LYS A 115 -13.29 5.22 0.45
N LEU A 116 -13.51 3.92 0.25
CA LEU A 116 -12.52 3.02 -0.32
C LEU A 116 -13.15 2.15 -1.41
N ASP A 117 -12.76 2.42 -2.68
CA ASP A 117 -13.06 1.56 -3.81
C ASP A 117 -11.84 0.69 -4.12
N MET A 118 -12.04 -0.62 -4.25
CA MET A 118 -11.05 -1.58 -4.75
C MET A 118 -11.48 -2.03 -6.14
N ILE A 119 -10.65 -1.77 -7.16
CA ILE A 119 -11.07 -1.80 -8.55
C ILE A 119 -10.30 -2.85 -9.35
N ALA A 120 -11.01 -3.82 -9.91
CA ALA A 120 -10.46 -4.83 -10.81
C ALA A 120 -10.28 -4.27 -12.23
N ILE A 121 -9.05 -3.97 -12.61
CA ILE A 121 -8.73 -3.39 -13.93
C ILE A 121 -8.31 -4.50 -14.90
N PRO A 122 -9.00 -4.65 -16.05
CA PRO A 122 -8.53 -5.48 -17.15
C PRO A 122 -7.16 -5.00 -17.68
N ASP A 123 -6.28 -5.95 -18.03
CA ASP A 123 -4.97 -5.67 -18.64
C ASP A 123 -4.04 -4.73 -17.81
N PHE A 124 -4.19 -4.71 -16.49
CA PHE A 124 -3.34 -3.93 -15.61
C PHE A 124 -1.92 -4.49 -15.59
N ALA A 125 -0.93 -3.65 -15.92
CA ALA A 125 0.46 -4.08 -16.08
C ALA A 125 1.13 -4.51 -14.75
N SER A 126 0.87 -3.78 -13.67
CA SER A 126 1.36 -4.08 -12.31
C SER A 126 0.46 -5.11 -11.61
N GLY A 127 0.81 -5.47 -10.38
CA GLY A 127 -0.06 -6.26 -9.51
C GLY A 127 -1.24 -5.44 -9.01
N ALA A 128 -0.92 -4.32 -8.38
CA ALA A 128 -1.88 -3.32 -7.92
C ALA A 128 -1.19 -1.95 -7.80
N MET A 129 -1.93 -0.94 -7.36
CA MET A 129 -1.45 0.42 -7.09
C MET A 129 -2.33 1.07 -6.02
N GLU A 130 -1.70 1.66 -5.03
CA GLU A 130 -2.28 2.21 -3.80
C GLU A 130 -3.00 3.57 -3.98
N ASN A 131 -3.58 3.85 -5.13
CA ASN A 131 -4.29 5.12 -5.35
C ASN A 131 -5.28 5.41 -4.22
N LEU A 132 -5.07 6.48 -3.47
CA LEU A 132 -5.90 6.84 -2.30
C LEU A 132 -7.39 6.77 -2.62
N GLY A 133 -8.14 5.99 -1.86
CA GLY A 133 -9.59 5.84 -2.00
C GLY A 133 -10.06 5.14 -3.29
N CYS A 134 -9.14 4.78 -4.18
CA CYS A 134 -9.42 4.27 -5.53
C CYS A 134 -8.37 3.23 -5.93
N ILE A 135 -8.11 2.25 -5.05
CA ILE A 135 -7.04 1.27 -5.24
C ILE A 135 -7.31 0.44 -6.49
N THR A 136 -6.31 0.38 -7.38
CA THR A 136 -6.41 -0.35 -8.62
C THR A 136 -5.67 -1.69 -8.54
N TYR A 137 -6.30 -2.75 -9.00
CA TYR A 137 -5.76 -4.11 -8.98
C TYR A 137 -5.79 -4.73 -10.36
N ARG A 138 -4.80 -5.53 -10.68
CA ARG A 138 -4.95 -6.52 -11.74
C ARG A 138 -6.13 -7.43 -11.40
N GLU A 139 -7.04 -7.63 -12.33
CA GLU A 139 -8.27 -8.39 -12.12
C GLU A 139 -8.05 -9.74 -11.40
N ALA A 140 -7.03 -10.51 -11.81
CA ALA A 140 -6.70 -11.81 -11.23
C ALA A 140 -6.15 -11.75 -9.79
N LEU A 141 -5.84 -10.55 -9.27
CA LEU A 141 -5.38 -10.31 -7.90
C LEU A 141 -6.46 -9.67 -7.01
N LEU A 142 -7.68 -9.57 -7.51
CA LEU A 142 -8.84 -9.11 -6.75
C LEU A 142 -10.05 -10.07 -6.88
N LEU A 143 -10.32 -10.55 -8.09
CA LEU A 143 -11.51 -11.35 -8.38
C LEU A 143 -11.19 -12.84 -8.38
N VAL A 144 -11.94 -13.65 -7.61
CA VAL A 144 -11.70 -15.08 -7.49
C VAL A 144 -12.99 -15.84 -7.18
N ASN A 145 -13.11 -17.05 -7.74
CA ASN A 145 -14.12 -17.99 -7.30
C ASN A 145 -13.55 -18.85 -6.17
N GLU A 146 -13.91 -18.56 -4.93
CA GLU A 146 -13.41 -19.26 -3.74
C GLU A 146 -13.57 -20.78 -3.79
N ASN A 147 -14.66 -21.27 -4.40
CA ASN A 147 -14.94 -22.71 -4.47
C ASN A 147 -13.96 -23.47 -5.37
N ASN A 148 -13.29 -22.78 -6.29
CA ASN A 148 -12.38 -23.36 -7.26
C ASN A 148 -10.92 -22.94 -7.03
N ALA A 149 -10.67 -22.00 -6.12
CA ALA A 149 -9.34 -21.46 -5.85
C ALA A 149 -8.53 -22.37 -4.94
N THR A 150 -7.24 -22.41 -5.19
CA THR A 150 -6.27 -23.00 -4.25
C THR A 150 -6.01 -22.08 -3.06
N GLN A 151 -5.56 -22.64 -1.94
CA GLN A 151 -5.11 -21.84 -0.79
C GLN A 151 -4.03 -20.81 -1.21
N GLY A 152 -3.10 -21.19 -2.09
CA GLY A 152 -2.05 -20.27 -2.55
C GLY A 152 -2.58 -19.07 -3.31
N GLU A 153 -3.61 -19.24 -4.14
CA GLU A 153 -4.29 -18.14 -4.83
C GLU A 153 -5.02 -17.22 -3.85
N LEU A 154 -5.78 -17.78 -2.91
CA LEU A 154 -6.49 -16.99 -1.89
C LEU A 154 -5.50 -16.22 -1.00
N THR A 155 -4.41 -16.86 -0.55
CA THR A 155 -3.38 -16.20 0.24
C THR A 155 -2.76 -15.04 -0.53
N ARG A 156 -2.43 -15.23 -1.82
CA ARG A 156 -1.84 -14.17 -2.63
C ARG A 156 -2.78 -12.98 -2.84
N ILE A 157 -4.06 -13.23 -3.08
CA ILE A 157 -5.06 -12.15 -3.21
C ILE A 157 -5.19 -11.40 -1.89
N ALA A 158 -5.28 -12.10 -0.77
CA ALA A 158 -5.34 -11.49 0.56
C ALA A 158 -4.08 -10.66 0.86
N ASP A 159 -2.89 -11.17 0.51
CA ASP A 159 -1.63 -10.43 0.67
C ASP A 159 -1.64 -9.12 -0.12
N VAL A 160 -2.04 -9.15 -1.39
CA VAL A 160 -2.07 -7.95 -2.23
C VAL A 160 -3.12 -6.96 -1.70
N ILE A 161 -4.32 -7.41 -1.34
CA ILE A 161 -5.34 -6.53 -0.76
C ILE A 161 -4.84 -5.87 0.54
N CYS A 162 -4.26 -6.64 1.46
CA CYS A 162 -3.73 -6.11 2.70
C CYS A 162 -2.54 -5.18 2.46
N HIS A 163 -1.69 -5.43 1.46
CA HIS A 163 -0.57 -4.58 1.08
C HIS A 163 -1.08 -3.21 0.63
N GLU A 164 -1.99 -3.17 -0.33
CA GLU A 164 -2.53 -1.91 -0.85
C GLU A 164 -3.31 -1.12 0.21
N ILE A 165 -4.05 -1.79 1.09
CA ILE A 165 -4.76 -1.10 2.18
C ILE A 165 -3.78 -0.57 3.23
N ALA A 166 -2.66 -1.25 3.52
CA ALA A 166 -1.64 -0.75 4.43
C ALA A 166 -0.99 0.56 3.93
N HIS A 167 -0.86 0.71 2.61
CA HIS A 167 -0.36 1.93 1.98
C HIS A 167 -1.20 3.17 2.30
N MET A 168 -2.47 3.04 2.63
CA MET A 168 -3.33 4.17 3.02
C MET A 168 -2.74 4.97 4.20
N TRP A 169 -1.91 4.33 5.03
CA TRP A 169 -1.16 4.98 6.11
C TRP A 169 0.32 5.16 5.76
N PHE A 170 0.96 4.16 5.11
CA PHE A 170 2.38 4.17 4.70
C PHE A 170 2.49 4.30 3.17
N GLY A 171 2.47 5.52 2.69
CA GLY A 171 2.44 5.89 1.28
C GLY A 171 1.52 7.09 1.06
N ASP A 172 0.29 7.03 1.58
CA ASP A 172 -0.74 8.03 1.34
C ASP A 172 -0.83 9.07 2.46
N LEU A 173 -1.06 8.64 3.71
CA LEU A 173 -1.11 9.56 4.86
C LEU A 173 0.27 10.14 5.17
N VAL A 174 1.30 9.30 5.16
CA VAL A 174 2.70 9.66 5.31
C VAL A 174 3.46 9.09 4.12
N THR A 175 4.07 9.96 3.32
CA THR A 175 4.73 9.60 2.05
C THR A 175 6.24 9.77 2.17
N MET A 176 7.03 8.91 1.52
CA MET A 176 8.47 9.15 1.39
C MET A 176 8.75 10.53 0.79
N LYS A 177 9.84 11.18 1.21
CA LYS A 177 10.25 12.51 0.73
C LYS A 177 10.77 12.49 -0.70
N TRP A 178 11.43 11.40 -1.08
CA TRP A 178 11.95 11.16 -2.42
C TRP A 178 11.97 9.65 -2.72
N TRP A 179 12.13 9.29 -3.97
CA TRP A 179 12.06 7.90 -4.45
C TRP A 179 13.10 6.96 -3.83
N ASN A 180 14.24 7.46 -3.34
CA ASN A 180 15.19 6.63 -2.57
C ASN A 180 14.57 6.01 -1.32
N GLY A 181 13.57 6.66 -0.72
CA GLY A 181 12.82 6.17 0.42
C GLY A 181 11.62 5.29 0.09
N ILE A 182 11.44 4.80 -1.15
CA ILE A 182 10.27 4.00 -1.55
C ILE A 182 10.08 2.75 -0.68
N TRP A 183 11.14 2.22 -0.12
CA TRP A 183 11.09 1.10 0.80
C TRP A 183 10.26 1.38 2.07
N LEU A 184 10.17 2.65 2.51
CA LEU A 184 9.29 3.06 3.62
C LEU A 184 7.82 2.78 3.34
N ASN A 185 7.42 2.86 2.08
CA ASN A 185 6.09 2.48 1.65
C ASN A 185 6.02 0.96 1.46
N GLU A 186 6.81 0.41 0.56
CA GLU A 186 6.68 -0.96 0.05
C GLU A 186 7.05 -2.05 1.06
N ALA A 187 8.20 -1.90 1.73
CA ALA A 187 8.60 -2.88 2.74
C ALA A 187 7.64 -2.87 3.94
N PHE A 188 7.16 -1.68 4.30
CA PHE A 188 6.22 -1.56 5.41
C PHE A 188 4.87 -2.19 5.06
N ALA A 189 4.34 -1.92 3.87
CA ALA A 189 3.12 -2.55 3.39
C ALA A 189 3.26 -4.08 3.29
N THR A 190 4.38 -4.59 2.78
CA THR A 190 4.69 -6.04 2.72
C THR A 190 4.72 -6.68 4.11
N PHE A 191 5.40 -6.06 5.06
CA PHE A 191 5.44 -6.52 6.45
C PHE A 191 4.04 -6.53 7.09
N MET A 192 3.28 -5.46 6.91
CA MET A 192 1.93 -5.33 7.48
C MET A 192 0.93 -6.28 6.81
N ALA A 193 1.02 -6.50 5.50
CA ALA A 193 0.22 -7.48 4.78
C ALA A 193 0.44 -8.89 5.36
N THR A 194 1.69 -9.31 5.51
CA THR A 194 2.03 -10.60 6.11
C THR A 194 1.43 -10.75 7.51
N LYS A 195 1.51 -9.69 8.33
CA LYS A 195 0.96 -9.65 9.69
C LYS A 195 -0.56 -9.74 9.70
N ALA A 196 -1.23 -9.00 8.84
CA ALA A 196 -2.69 -8.99 8.71
C ALA A 196 -3.23 -10.32 8.20
N VAL A 197 -2.65 -10.87 7.13
CA VAL A 197 -3.07 -12.16 6.56
C VAL A 197 -2.86 -13.33 7.52
N ASP A 198 -1.78 -13.31 8.33
CA ASP A 198 -1.60 -14.31 9.39
C ASP A 198 -2.68 -14.22 10.50
N VAL A 199 -3.23 -13.03 10.74
CA VAL A 199 -4.38 -12.85 11.66
C VAL A 199 -5.68 -13.25 10.98
N PHE A 200 -5.89 -12.88 9.72
CA PHE A 200 -7.08 -13.20 8.94
C PHE A 200 -7.32 -14.71 8.86
N ASN A 201 -6.26 -15.48 8.57
CA ASN A 201 -6.36 -16.94 8.54
C ASN A 201 -5.08 -17.61 9.05
N LYS A 202 -5.10 -18.04 10.32
CA LYS A 202 -3.99 -18.71 11.00
C LYS A 202 -3.55 -20.02 10.35
N ASP A 203 -4.47 -20.73 9.72
CA ASP A 203 -4.19 -22.03 9.10
C ASP A 203 -3.32 -21.91 7.85
N TRP A 204 -3.29 -20.74 7.24
CA TRP A 204 -2.42 -20.46 6.08
C TRP A 204 -0.95 -20.35 6.45
N LYS A 205 -0.63 -20.16 7.74
CA LYS A 205 0.75 -20.10 8.27
C LYS A 205 1.60 -19.07 7.52
N ARG A 206 1.08 -17.87 7.35
CA ARG A 206 1.67 -16.85 6.49
C ARG A 206 3.12 -16.52 6.83
N TRP A 207 3.49 -16.52 8.11
CA TRP A 207 4.89 -16.32 8.52
C TRP A 207 5.84 -17.43 8.07
N VAL A 208 5.37 -18.64 7.85
CA VAL A 208 6.20 -19.73 7.27
C VAL A 208 6.47 -19.43 5.80
N GLN A 209 5.44 -19.02 5.05
CA GLN A 209 5.58 -18.62 3.65
C GLN A 209 6.52 -17.41 3.50
N PHE A 210 6.40 -16.41 4.37
CA PHE A 210 7.31 -15.26 4.42
C PHE A 210 8.77 -15.67 4.59
N GLY A 211 9.06 -16.73 5.37
CA GLY A 211 10.40 -17.29 5.51
C GLY A 211 10.98 -17.84 4.19
N ILE A 212 10.11 -18.36 3.30
CA ILE A 212 10.51 -18.85 1.97
C ILE A 212 10.80 -17.65 1.05
N GLU A 213 9.92 -16.64 1.02
CA GLU A 213 10.06 -15.42 0.23
C GLU A 213 11.33 -14.66 0.60
N ARG A 214 11.62 -14.53 1.90
CA ARG A 214 12.88 -13.99 2.40
C ARG A 214 14.11 -14.75 1.86
N SER A 215 14.02 -16.08 1.69
CA SER A 215 15.12 -16.87 1.15
C SER A 215 15.42 -16.50 -0.31
N ALA A 216 14.39 -16.19 -1.11
CA ALA A 216 14.58 -15.68 -2.46
C ALA A 216 15.30 -14.31 -2.46
N ALA A 217 14.99 -13.44 -1.49
CA ALA A 217 15.72 -12.19 -1.33
C ALA A 217 17.20 -12.42 -0.95
N PHE A 218 17.51 -13.42 -0.12
CA PHE A 218 18.91 -13.78 0.19
C PHE A 218 19.69 -14.25 -1.05
N ASP A 219 19.07 -14.99 -1.95
CA ASP A 219 19.72 -15.43 -3.19
C ASP A 219 20.16 -14.22 -4.03
N VAL A 220 19.28 -13.24 -4.20
CA VAL A 220 19.60 -11.98 -4.90
C VAL A 220 20.64 -11.16 -4.13
N ASP A 221 20.49 -11.03 -2.82
CA ASP A 221 21.36 -10.20 -1.97
C ASP A 221 22.76 -10.81 -1.75
N SER A 222 22.96 -12.09 -2.11
CA SER A 222 24.26 -12.75 -2.12
C SER A 222 25.12 -12.43 -3.34
N LEU A 223 24.56 -11.84 -4.37
CA LEU A 223 25.26 -11.54 -5.61
C LEU A 223 26.22 -10.34 -5.45
N HIS A 224 27.31 -10.33 -6.24
CA HIS A 224 28.20 -9.17 -6.30
C HIS A 224 27.51 -7.88 -6.82
N SER A 225 26.42 -8.05 -7.59
CA SER A 225 25.60 -6.96 -8.14
C SER A 225 24.50 -6.49 -7.20
N THR A 226 24.46 -7.00 -5.95
CA THR A 226 23.46 -6.54 -4.98
C THR A 226 23.62 -5.07 -4.62
N ARG A 227 22.56 -4.48 -4.10
CA ARG A 227 22.45 -3.09 -3.69
C ARG A 227 21.95 -2.94 -2.26
N PRO A 228 22.16 -1.77 -1.61
CA PRO A 228 21.42 -1.42 -0.40
C PRO A 228 19.90 -1.38 -0.63
N ILE A 229 19.12 -1.51 0.44
CA ILE A 229 17.66 -1.30 0.38
C ILE A 229 17.37 0.14 -0.07
N GLU A 230 18.05 1.12 0.52
CA GLU A 230 17.97 2.52 0.12
C GLU A 230 19.28 2.95 -0.55
N PHE A 231 19.16 3.55 -1.74
CA PHE A 231 20.25 4.16 -2.48
C PHE A 231 19.78 5.44 -3.18
N GLU A 232 20.70 6.25 -3.64
CA GLU A 232 20.40 7.54 -4.29
C GLU A 232 19.67 7.32 -5.63
N VAL A 233 18.49 7.91 -5.78
CA VAL A 233 17.68 7.87 -6.99
C VAL A 233 17.81 9.22 -7.72
N ILE A 234 18.44 9.20 -8.89
CA ILE A 234 18.72 10.39 -9.71
C ILE A 234 17.84 10.40 -10.97
N SER A 235 17.50 9.23 -11.50
CA SER A 235 16.78 9.07 -12.76
C SER A 235 15.49 8.24 -12.58
N PRO A 236 14.54 8.30 -13.53
CA PRO A 236 13.38 7.42 -13.55
C PRO A 236 13.76 5.93 -13.61
N ASP A 237 14.87 5.58 -14.26
CA ASP A 237 15.35 4.20 -14.33
C ASP A 237 15.82 3.70 -12.96
N ASP A 238 16.50 4.56 -12.17
CA ASP A 238 16.86 4.23 -10.79
C ASP A 238 15.61 4.01 -9.94
N ALA A 239 14.60 4.89 -10.06
CA ALA A 239 13.34 4.72 -9.36
C ALA A 239 12.64 3.41 -9.74
N SER A 240 12.61 3.06 -11.03
CA SER A 240 12.04 1.79 -11.50
C SER A 240 12.79 0.58 -10.96
N ALA A 241 14.12 0.67 -10.80
CA ALA A 241 14.96 -0.40 -10.25
C ALA A 241 14.75 -0.64 -8.75
N MET A 242 14.07 0.30 -8.04
CA MET A 242 13.73 0.11 -6.62
C MET A 242 12.64 -0.93 -6.39
N PHE A 243 11.81 -1.26 -7.38
CA PHE A 243 10.69 -2.20 -7.24
C PHE A 243 11.14 -3.64 -7.44
N ASP A 244 11.90 -4.18 -6.46
CA ASP A 244 12.46 -5.53 -6.51
C ASP A 244 12.42 -6.24 -5.14
N LEU A 245 12.88 -7.51 -5.10
CA LEU A 245 12.92 -8.33 -3.89
C LEU A 245 13.70 -7.70 -2.72
N LEU A 246 14.65 -6.80 -2.99
CA LEU A 246 15.42 -6.15 -1.92
C LEU A 246 14.58 -5.08 -1.23
N THR A 247 13.80 -4.32 -1.97
CA THR A 247 12.89 -3.33 -1.40
C THR A 247 11.76 -4.00 -0.63
N TYR A 248 11.07 -4.97 -1.24
CA TYR A 248 9.89 -5.62 -0.66
C TYR A 248 10.26 -6.65 0.41
N GLU A 249 10.94 -7.72 0.02
CA GLU A 249 11.12 -8.90 0.87
C GLU A 249 12.26 -8.71 1.89
N LYS A 250 13.42 -8.19 1.46
CA LYS A 250 14.50 -7.87 2.40
C LYS A 250 14.06 -6.76 3.33
N GLY A 251 13.45 -5.69 2.81
CA GLY A 251 12.92 -4.59 3.61
C GLY A 251 11.90 -5.05 4.64
N GLY A 252 10.92 -5.86 4.23
CA GLY A 252 9.93 -6.46 5.13
C GLY A 252 10.56 -7.37 6.20
N ALA A 253 11.57 -8.15 5.82
CA ALA A 253 12.29 -9.01 6.76
C ALA A 253 13.09 -8.20 7.79
N VAL A 254 13.66 -7.07 7.38
CA VAL A 254 14.38 -6.14 8.28
C VAL A 254 13.41 -5.48 9.28
N LEU A 255 12.22 -5.08 8.84
CA LEU A 255 11.16 -4.58 9.74
C LEU A 255 10.68 -5.66 10.72
N ARG A 256 10.48 -6.89 10.24
CA ARG A 256 10.14 -8.02 11.13
C ARG A 256 11.23 -8.29 12.16
N MET A 257 12.49 -8.26 11.74
CA MET A 257 13.64 -8.40 12.65
C MET A 257 13.63 -7.32 13.72
N LEU A 258 13.41 -6.06 13.33
CA LEU A 258 13.34 -4.94 14.26
C LEU A 258 12.19 -5.10 15.26
N GLU A 259 10.98 -5.44 14.78
CA GLU A 259 9.83 -5.71 15.64
C GLU A 259 10.15 -6.78 16.69
N GLN A 260 10.77 -7.89 16.30
CA GLN A 260 11.14 -8.97 17.22
C GLN A 260 12.22 -8.53 18.23
N TYR A 261 13.13 -7.67 17.83
CA TYR A 261 14.22 -7.16 18.67
C TYR A 261 13.75 -6.12 19.68
N VAL A 262 12.90 -5.20 19.27
CA VAL A 262 12.34 -4.13 20.11
C VAL A 262 11.19 -4.63 20.99
N GLY A 263 10.44 -5.60 20.49
CA GLY A 263 9.17 -6.09 21.04
C GLY A 263 7.97 -5.44 20.35
N GLU A 264 6.94 -6.25 20.12
CA GLU A 264 5.77 -5.89 19.31
C GLU A 264 5.04 -4.62 19.78
N ASP A 265 4.82 -4.49 21.09
CA ASP A 265 4.09 -3.33 21.65
C ASP A 265 4.87 -2.03 21.47
N LYS A 266 6.18 -2.03 21.77
CA LYS A 266 7.02 -0.85 21.61
C LYS A 266 7.19 -0.45 20.13
N PHE A 267 7.32 -1.45 19.26
CA PHE A 267 7.36 -1.22 17.81
C PHE A 267 6.07 -0.55 17.35
N ARG A 268 4.90 -1.11 17.71
CA ARG A 268 3.60 -0.54 17.36
C ARG A 268 3.43 0.90 17.90
N ASP A 269 3.83 1.15 19.15
CA ASP A 269 3.72 2.49 19.73
C ASP A 269 4.63 3.49 19.01
N GLY A 270 5.84 3.09 18.60
CA GLY A 270 6.73 3.86 17.75
C GLY A 270 6.10 4.18 16.39
N ILE A 271 5.46 3.20 15.76
CA ILE A 271 4.73 3.37 14.49
C ILE A 271 3.56 4.35 14.64
N ARG A 272 2.78 4.23 15.69
CA ARG A 272 1.68 5.18 16.01
C ARG A 272 2.19 6.60 16.20
N SER A 273 3.31 6.75 16.90
CA SER A 273 3.98 8.05 17.08
C SER A 273 4.45 8.63 15.75
N TYR A 274 5.09 7.81 14.90
CA TYR A 274 5.54 8.21 13.57
C TYR A 274 4.39 8.73 12.71
N LEU A 275 3.30 7.95 12.59
CA LEU A 275 2.14 8.36 11.81
C LEU A 275 1.54 9.67 12.34
N LYS A 276 1.38 9.79 13.66
CA LYS A 276 0.82 11.00 14.28
C LYS A 276 1.69 12.25 14.06
N LYS A 277 3.01 12.10 14.06
CA LYS A 277 3.94 13.23 13.89
C LYS A 277 3.99 13.71 12.44
N HIS A 278 3.84 12.79 11.50
CA HIS A 278 4.12 13.03 10.10
C HIS A 278 2.90 12.93 9.17
N GLU A 279 1.67 12.83 9.73
CA GLU A 279 0.44 12.79 8.94
C GLU A 279 0.36 13.97 7.96
N PHE A 280 -0.07 13.70 6.73
CA PHE A 280 -0.17 14.66 5.62
C PHE A 280 1.18 15.30 5.21
N SER A 281 2.28 14.61 5.47
CA SER A 281 3.64 15.11 5.22
C SER A 281 4.56 14.04 4.63
N ASN A 282 5.80 14.43 4.40
CA ASN A 282 6.83 13.57 3.82
C ASN A 282 7.91 13.26 4.85
N THR A 283 8.50 12.06 4.76
CA THR A 283 9.50 11.56 5.71
C THR A 283 10.71 10.96 5.03
N GLU A 284 11.80 10.91 5.77
CA GLU A 284 13.01 10.16 5.47
C GLU A 284 13.14 8.96 6.41
N THR A 285 13.98 8.02 6.07
CA THR A 285 14.27 6.80 6.85
C THR A 285 14.58 7.08 8.31
N SER A 286 15.30 8.18 8.60
CA SER A 286 15.61 8.59 9.96
C SER A 286 14.39 8.92 10.82
N ASP A 287 13.34 9.48 10.23
CA ASP A 287 12.13 9.87 10.98
C ASP A 287 11.40 8.64 11.55
N LEU A 288 11.41 7.53 10.80
CA LEU A 288 10.85 6.26 11.25
C LEU A 288 11.65 5.69 12.42
N TRP A 289 13.01 5.67 12.29
CA TRP A 289 13.87 5.12 13.33
C TRP A 289 13.78 5.91 14.62
N ASP A 290 13.80 7.24 14.54
CA ASP A 290 13.68 8.11 15.71
C ASP A 290 12.38 7.88 16.45
N SER A 291 11.29 7.72 15.72
CA SER A 291 9.97 7.47 16.31
C SER A 291 9.89 6.12 17.04
N ILE A 292 10.55 5.07 16.52
CA ILE A 292 10.62 3.76 17.19
C ILE A 292 11.59 3.81 18.38
N GLU A 293 12.72 4.52 18.24
CA GLU A 293 13.74 4.67 19.29
C GLU A 293 13.17 5.33 20.54
N GLU A 294 12.25 6.28 20.42
CA GLU A 294 11.59 6.95 21.56
C GLU A 294 10.87 5.96 22.51
N PHE A 295 10.38 4.84 21.99
CA PHE A 295 9.66 3.81 22.76
C PHE A 295 10.55 2.62 23.17
N SER A 296 11.79 2.61 22.67
CA SER A 296 12.74 1.55 22.94
C SER A 296 13.93 2.08 23.72
N SER A 297 14.65 1.21 24.42
CA SER A 297 15.94 1.54 25.05
C SER A 297 17.13 1.11 24.19
N ILE A 298 16.90 0.92 22.90
CA ILE A 298 17.86 0.38 21.93
C ILE A 298 18.22 1.49 20.94
N PRO A 299 19.48 1.63 20.50
CA PRO A 299 19.86 2.60 19.46
C PRO A 299 19.37 2.11 18.08
N VAL A 300 18.08 2.33 17.81
CA VAL A 300 17.39 1.83 16.61
C VAL A 300 18.01 2.43 15.35
N ARG A 301 18.19 3.75 15.32
CA ARG A 301 18.77 4.45 14.15
C ARG A 301 20.15 3.91 13.78
N GLU A 302 21.05 3.81 14.74
CA GLU A 302 22.40 3.31 14.50
C GLU A 302 22.38 1.87 13.97
N THR A 303 21.60 1.01 14.62
CA THR A 303 21.49 -0.39 14.24
C THR A 303 20.87 -0.55 12.83
N MET A 304 19.76 0.13 12.56
CA MET A 304 19.00 -0.06 11.33
C MET A 304 19.67 0.56 10.11
N ASN A 305 20.44 1.64 10.27
CA ASN A 305 21.23 2.21 9.17
C ASN A 305 22.22 1.19 8.58
N THR A 306 22.73 0.26 9.38
CA THR A 306 23.63 -0.80 8.87
C THR A 306 22.91 -1.82 7.98
N TRP A 307 21.59 -1.98 8.13
CA TRP A 307 20.77 -2.89 7.33
C TRP A 307 20.19 -2.25 6.08
N ILE A 308 19.90 -0.95 6.14
CA ILE A 308 19.22 -0.24 5.06
C ILE A 308 20.22 0.30 4.02
N PHE A 309 21.35 0.87 4.49
CA PHE A 309 22.32 1.53 3.62
C PHE A 309 23.52 0.67 3.22
N GLN A 310 23.53 -0.61 3.61
CA GLN A 310 24.57 -1.56 3.24
C GLN A 310 24.01 -2.71 2.42
N PRO A 311 24.69 -3.13 1.33
CA PRO A 311 24.30 -4.30 0.55
C PRO A 311 24.68 -5.59 1.29
N GLY A 312 24.00 -6.69 0.96
CA GLY A 312 24.29 -8.01 1.52
C GLY A 312 23.74 -8.21 2.93
N TYR A 313 24.16 -9.28 3.57
CA TYR A 313 23.78 -9.68 4.92
C TYR A 313 24.93 -10.33 5.69
N PRO A 314 24.90 -10.32 7.04
CA PRO A 314 26.00 -10.86 7.84
C PRO A 314 26.18 -12.36 7.66
N ARG A 315 27.43 -12.80 7.52
CA ARG A 315 27.81 -14.21 7.55
C ARG A 315 28.37 -14.59 8.93
N LEU A 316 27.65 -15.42 9.64
CA LEU A 316 28.09 -15.92 10.95
C LEU A 316 28.99 -17.16 10.77
N LYS A 317 30.11 -17.20 11.51
CA LYS A 317 30.95 -18.37 11.64
C LYS A 317 30.93 -18.85 13.07
N PHE A 318 30.47 -20.04 13.29
CA PHE A 318 30.56 -20.70 14.59
C PHE A 318 31.91 -21.43 14.69
N LYS A 319 32.58 -21.26 15.82
CA LYS A 319 33.81 -21.99 16.15
C LYS A 319 33.51 -23.16 17.06
#